data_07680ee21de103a636158acb7420b252
#
_entry.id   07680ee21de103a636158acb7420b252
#
_cell.length_a   1.000
_cell.length_b   1.000
_cell.length_c   1.000
_cell.angle_alpha   90.00
_cell.angle_beta   90.00
_cell.angle_gamma   90.00
#
_symmetry.space_group_name_H-M   'P 1'
#
loop_
_entity.id
_entity.type
_entity.pdbx_description
1 polymer ?
#
loop_
_entity_poly.entity_id
_entity_poly.type
_entity_poly.pdbx_seq_one_letter_code
_entity_poly.pdbx_strand_id
1 'polypeptide(L)'
;MKTGDDIARFGDDIRQRVKDWWLKNPDVECTETIVKTYYGDRSMYDVLERTCWHSGQHVRQIMMLLEEDFDIQPDQPLTADDFAGLPMPEKTWDDEPE
;
A
#
# COMPACT_ATOMS: atom_id res chain seq x y z
N MET A 1 13.03 -4.25 -14.85
CA MET A 1 12.00 -3.21 -15.08
C MET A 1 12.69 -1.97 -15.63
N LYS A 2 12.36 -1.53 -16.83
CA LYS A 2 13.04 -0.40 -17.47
C LYS A 2 12.10 0.73 -17.88
N THR A 3 10.79 0.45 -17.96
CA THR A 3 9.81 1.44 -18.42
C THR A 3 8.61 1.46 -17.52
N GLY A 4 7.76 2.50 -17.67
CA GLY A 4 6.50 2.59 -16.93
C GLY A 4 5.57 1.42 -17.26
N ASP A 5 5.59 0.94 -18.52
CA ASP A 5 4.78 -0.22 -18.91
C ASP A 5 5.26 -1.49 -18.19
N ASP A 6 6.57 -1.66 -18.02
CA ASP A 6 7.10 -2.80 -17.27
C ASP A 6 6.66 -2.77 -15.81
N ILE A 7 6.66 -1.60 -15.19
CA ILE A 7 6.19 -1.41 -13.82
C ILE A 7 4.71 -1.75 -13.70
N ALA A 8 3.90 -1.27 -14.65
CA ALA A 8 2.47 -1.55 -14.66
C ALA A 8 2.19 -3.04 -14.81
N ARG A 9 2.90 -3.73 -15.71
CA ARG A 9 2.75 -5.18 -15.89
C ARG A 9 3.16 -5.96 -14.65
N PHE A 10 4.22 -5.54 -13.99
CA PHE A 10 4.65 -6.16 -12.74
C PHE A 10 3.57 -6.02 -11.67
N GLY A 11 2.98 -4.82 -11.54
CA GLY A 11 1.89 -4.58 -10.60
C GLY A 11 0.66 -5.43 -10.90
N ASP A 12 0.29 -5.54 -12.18
CA ASP A 12 -0.84 -6.37 -12.60
C ASP A 12 -0.59 -7.85 -12.30
N ASP A 13 0.63 -8.33 -12.51
CA ASP A 13 1.01 -9.70 -12.20
C ASP A 13 0.88 -9.99 -10.70
N ILE A 14 1.39 -9.09 -9.87
CA ILE A 14 1.28 -9.22 -8.41
C ILE A 14 -0.19 -9.24 -7.98
N ARG A 15 -1.00 -8.34 -8.53
CA ARG A 15 -2.43 -8.29 -8.21
C ARG A 15 -3.12 -9.60 -8.56
N GLN A 16 -2.82 -10.16 -9.73
CA GLN A 16 -3.41 -11.42 -10.16
C GLN A 16 -2.97 -12.58 -9.27
N ARG A 17 -1.70 -12.60 -8.85
CA ARG A 17 -1.18 -13.63 -7.94
C ARG A 17 -1.85 -13.59 -6.58
N VAL A 18 -2.07 -12.40 -6.05
CA VAL A 18 -2.80 -12.22 -4.78
C VAL A 18 -4.24 -12.70 -4.92
N LYS A 19 -4.90 -12.32 -6.00
CA LYS A 19 -6.28 -12.76 -6.27
C LYS A 19 -6.37 -14.27 -6.37
N ASP A 20 -5.43 -14.91 -7.09
CA ASP A 20 -5.40 -16.36 -7.24
C ASP A 20 -5.20 -17.04 -5.89
N TRP A 21 -4.34 -16.48 -5.03
CA TRP A 21 -4.11 -17.02 -3.69
C TRP A 21 -5.41 -16.99 -2.87
N TRP A 22 -6.15 -15.89 -2.89
CA TRP A 22 -7.41 -15.77 -2.18
C TRP A 22 -8.44 -16.79 -2.66
N LEU A 23 -8.50 -17.01 -3.97
CA LEU A 23 -9.42 -17.99 -4.56
C LEU A 23 -9.07 -19.43 -4.14
N LYS A 24 -7.78 -19.72 -3.91
CA LYS A 24 -7.32 -21.04 -3.47
C LYS A 24 -7.43 -21.23 -1.96
N ASN A 25 -7.60 -20.15 -1.20
CA ASN A 25 -7.63 -20.20 0.26
C ASN A 25 -8.89 -19.51 0.80
N PRO A 26 -10.10 -19.96 0.39
CA PRO A 26 -11.33 -19.27 0.75
C PRO A 26 -11.67 -19.33 2.24
N ASP A 27 -11.10 -20.28 2.97
CA ASP A 27 -11.41 -20.51 4.39
C ASP A 27 -10.37 -19.88 5.33
N VAL A 28 -9.44 -19.08 4.80
CA VAL A 28 -8.43 -18.46 5.64
C VAL A 28 -9.05 -17.41 6.57
N GLU A 29 -8.70 -17.50 7.86
CA GLU A 29 -9.19 -16.57 8.88
C GLU A 29 -8.12 -15.52 9.16
N CYS A 30 -8.22 -14.37 8.50
CA CYS A 30 -7.20 -13.31 8.58
C CYS A 30 -7.04 -12.75 9.98
N THR A 31 -8.11 -12.67 10.76
CA THR A 31 -8.06 -12.12 12.11
C THR A 31 -7.43 -13.07 13.12
N GLU A 32 -7.44 -14.38 12.85
CA GLU A 32 -6.91 -15.39 13.75
C GLU A 32 -5.54 -15.92 13.32
N THR A 33 -5.22 -15.84 12.03
CA THR A 33 -3.93 -16.30 11.52
C THR A 33 -2.83 -15.34 11.95
N ILE A 34 -1.82 -15.88 12.65
CA ILE A 34 -0.70 -15.07 13.15
C ILE A 34 0.48 -15.16 12.19
N VAL A 35 1.03 -13.99 11.87
CA VAL A 35 2.20 -13.85 11.00
C VAL A 35 3.33 -13.23 11.82
N LYS A 36 4.53 -13.80 11.69
CA LYS A 36 5.71 -13.26 12.36
C LYS A 36 6.33 -12.18 11.49
N THR A 37 6.44 -10.98 12.05
CA THR A 37 7.01 -9.84 11.34
C THR A 37 8.17 -9.25 12.14
N TYR A 38 8.93 -8.34 11.52
CA TYR A 38 10.03 -7.67 12.22
C TYR A 38 9.51 -6.71 13.30
N TYR A 39 8.24 -6.33 13.26
CA TYR A 39 7.61 -5.47 14.28
C TYR A 39 6.73 -6.27 15.26
N GLY A 40 6.91 -7.60 15.29
CA GLY A 40 6.23 -8.50 16.22
C GLY A 40 5.23 -9.44 15.54
N ASP A 41 4.60 -10.28 16.35
CA ASP A 41 3.56 -11.17 15.87
C ASP A 41 2.27 -10.38 15.70
N ARG A 42 1.68 -10.46 14.51
CA ARG A 42 0.45 -9.75 14.15
C ARG A 42 -0.50 -10.68 13.42
N SER A 43 -1.79 -10.37 13.50
CA SER A 43 -2.75 -11.10 12.68
C SER A 43 -2.49 -10.82 11.20
N MET A 44 -2.87 -11.76 10.33
CA MET A 44 -2.77 -11.54 8.88
C MET A 44 -3.55 -10.30 8.46
N TYR A 45 -4.70 -10.03 9.10
CA TYR A 45 -5.49 -8.84 8.82
C TYR A 45 -4.67 -7.57 9.10
N ASP A 46 -3.99 -7.50 10.25
CA ASP A 46 -3.18 -6.33 10.60
C ASP A 46 -2.04 -6.12 9.61
N VAL A 47 -1.40 -7.22 9.18
CA VAL A 47 -0.30 -7.15 8.19
C VAL A 47 -0.81 -6.62 6.86
N LEU A 48 -1.94 -7.12 6.38
CA LEU A 48 -2.54 -6.67 5.12
C LEU A 48 -2.96 -5.21 5.19
N GLU A 49 -3.61 -4.81 6.27
CA GLU A 49 -4.03 -3.42 6.46
C GLU A 49 -2.82 -2.48 6.52
N ARG A 50 -1.79 -2.86 7.28
CA ARG A 50 -0.56 -2.06 7.37
C ARG A 50 0.12 -1.94 6.01
N THR A 51 0.20 -3.04 5.26
CA THR A 51 0.81 -3.02 3.93
C THR A 51 0.11 -2.01 3.01
N CYS A 52 -1.22 -1.97 3.07
CA CYS A 52 -2.00 -1.06 2.24
C CYS A 52 -1.79 0.40 2.65
N TRP A 53 -1.99 0.73 3.92
CA TRP A 53 -1.92 2.14 4.34
C TRP A 53 -0.47 2.66 4.34
N HIS A 54 0.49 1.82 4.70
CA HIS A 54 1.90 2.21 4.75
C HIS A 54 2.43 2.53 3.34
N SER A 55 2.10 1.69 2.37
CA SER A 55 2.46 1.94 0.98
C SER A 55 1.76 3.18 0.44
N GLY A 56 0.48 3.36 0.79
CA GLY A 56 -0.28 4.55 0.41
C GLY A 56 0.32 5.83 0.97
N GLN A 57 0.80 5.78 2.20
CA GLN A 57 1.44 6.94 2.83
C GLN A 57 2.72 7.34 2.08
N HIS A 58 3.54 6.37 1.69
CA HIS A 58 4.74 6.66 0.89
C HIS A 58 4.40 7.24 -0.48
N VAL A 59 3.34 6.75 -1.12
CA VAL A 59 2.88 7.32 -2.40
C VAL A 59 2.46 8.78 -2.22
N ARG A 60 1.74 9.10 -1.13
CA ARG A 60 1.38 10.49 -0.81
C ARG A 60 2.62 11.37 -0.68
N GLN A 61 3.65 10.87 0.01
CA GLN A 61 4.91 11.57 0.19
C GLN A 61 5.61 11.84 -1.14
N ILE A 62 5.66 10.83 -2.01
CA ILE A 62 6.29 10.97 -3.33
C ILE A 62 5.53 11.99 -4.16
N MET A 63 4.21 11.95 -4.18
CA MET A 63 3.40 12.91 -4.93
C MET A 63 3.58 14.34 -4.44
N MET A 64 3.68 14.52 -3.12
CA MET A 64 3.94 15.84 -2.55
C MET A 64 5.31 16.37 -2.96
N LEU A 65 6.34 15.53 -2.96
CA LEU A 65 7.68 15.92 -3.40
C LEU A 65 7.70 16.29 -4.88
N LEU A 66 7.01 15.53 -5.73
CA LEU A 66 6.93 15.84 -7.16
C LEU A 66 6.27 17.20 -7.40
N GLU A 67 5.22 17.50 -6.65
CA GLU A 67 4.53 18.79 -6.77
C GLU A 67 5.37 19.93 -6.25
N GLU A 68 5.91 19.82 -5.04
CA GLU A 68 6.63 20.90 -4.36
C GLU A 68 8.01 21.15 -4.93
N ASP A 69 8.77 20.10 -5.23
CA ASP A 69 10.17 20.22 -5.64
C ASP A 69 10.35 20.24 -7.16
N PHE A 70 9.44 19.63 -7.90
CA PHE A 70 9.57 19.47 -9.36
C PHE A 70 8.41 20.09 -10.15
N ASP A 71 7.39 20.61 -9.46
CA ASP A 71 6.19 21.19 -10.09
C ASP A 71 5.52 20.22 -11.07
N ILE A 72 5.50 18.93 -10.69
CA ILE A 72 4.87 17.89 -11.49
C ILE A 72 3.53 17.50 -10.87
N GLN A 73 2.46 17.56 -11.67
CA GLN A 73 1.13 17.15 -11.23
C GLN A 73 0.82 15.79 -11.83
N PRO A 74 0.32 14.83 -11.03
CA PRO A 74 -0.08 13.52 -11.57
C PRO A 74 -1.35 13.64 -12.41
N ASP A 75 -1.45 12.78 -13.43
CA ASP A 75 -2.66 12.72 -14.28
C ASP A 75 -3.89 12.30 -13.47
N GLN A 76 -3.69 11.43 -12.49
CA GLN A 76 -4.75 10.95 -11.61
C GLN A 76 -4.32 11.14 -10.16
N PRO A 77 -4.52 12.34 -9.59
CA PRO A 77 -4.11 12.60 -8.21
C PRO A 77 -4.90 11.74 -7.24
N LEU A 78 -4.24 11.33 -6.16
CA LEU A 78 -4.88 10.57 -5.10
C LEU A 78 -5.87 11.45 -4.35
N THR A 79 -7.00 10.86 -3.98
CA THR A 79 -8.05 11.52 -3.21
C THR A 79 -8.27 10.77 -1.91
N ALA A 80 -9.05 11.36 -1.00
CA ALA A 80 -9.42 10.69 0.25
C ALA A 80 -10.14 9.35 0.00
N ASP A 81 -10.88 9.25 -1.11
CA ASP A 81 -11.61 8.03 -1.45
C ASP A 81 -10.67 6.86 -1.75
N ASP A 82 -9.47 7.13 -2.25
CA ASP A 82 -8.48 6.08 -2.53
C ASP A 82 -8.00 5.40 -1.25
N PHE A 83 -8.13 6.07 -0.11
CA PHE A 83 -7.69 5.57 1.19
C PHE A 83 -8.85 5.23 2.11
N ALA A 84 -10.06 5.18 1.58
CA ALA A 84 -11.25 4.89 2.39
C ALA A 84 -11.11 3.54 3.11
N GLY A 85 -11.42 3.54 4.41
CA GLY A 85 -11.33 2.33 5.23
C GLY A 85 -9.93 2.02 5.76
N LEU A 86 -8.91 2.81 5.41
CA LEU A 86 -7.55 2.63 5.91
C LEU A 86 -7.24 3.66 7.01
N PRO A 87 -6.48 3.25 8.06
CA PRO A 87 -6.11 4.17 9.14
C PRO A 87 -4.93 5.08 8.73
N MET A 88 -5.16 5.91 7.72
CA MET A 88 -4.12 6.80 7.21
C MET A 88 -3.78 7.91 8.21
N PRO A 89 -2.48 8.25 8.35
CA PRO A 89 -2.09 9.42 9.15
C PRO A 89 -2.70 10.70 8.57
N GLU A 90 -3.03 11.66 9.44
CA GLU A 90 -3.58 12.93 9.01
C GLU A 90 -2.55 13.73 8.21
N LYS A 91 -1.29 13.67 8.65
CA LYS A 91 -0.18 14.41 8.01
C LYS A 91 0.48 13.55 6.94
N THR A 92 0.92 14.20 5.86
CA THR A 92 1.70 13.53 4.82
C THR A 92 3.08 13.14 5.35
N TRP A 93 3.70 13.99 6.19
CA TRP A 93 4.99 13.73 6.79
C TRP A 93 4.85 13.59 8.30
N ASP A 94 5.50 12.58 8.86
CA ASP A 94 5.56 12.39 10.30
C ASP A 94 6.66 13.26 10.88
N ASP A 95 6.47 13.74 12.11
CA ASP A 95 7.46 14.53 12.83
C ASP A 95 8.54 13.65 13.46
N GLU A 96 8.30 12.35 13.53
CA GLU A 96 9.22 11.39 14.12
C GLU A 96 9.83 10.48 13.05
N PRO A 97 11.11 10.10 13.17
CA PRO A 97 11.72 9.14 12.26
C PRO A 97 11.09 7.75 12.43
N GLU A 98 10.90 7.08 11.31
CA GLU A 98 10.38 5.70 11.31
C GLU A 98 11.43 4.72 11.84
#